data_2c1a4b752800db33fac4bec1c1109208
#
_entry.id   2c1a4b752800db33fac4bec1c1109208
#
_cell.length_a   1.000
_cell.length_b   1.000
_cell.length_c   1.000
_cell.angle_alpha   90.00
_cell.angle_beta   90.00
_cell.angle_gamma   90.00
#
_symmetry.space_group_name_H-M   'P 1'
#
loop_
_entity.id
_entity.type
_entity.pdbx_description
1 polymer ?
#
loop_
_entity_poly.entity_id
_entity_poly.type
_entity_poly.pdbx_seq_one_letter_code
_entity_poly.pdbx_strand_id
1 'polypeptide(L)'
;AENQKLRYNFRDVSADLENAIEEIENLQEQLAKKDIQRREAEEWWIQRADALEASQAESEMKRLEMEKRAISFALNESIQNFRDEETESITSVSEALTKGKQLLDHVEIAERVSTRLDDLDNNQRAKTWGRDIWKAFLAFEAYARSGYAGNFYQWCSSGNDFSWFSQSTALKESDTVHNDERLYAQRVLPVTTDVDPRGKVFMESHLKFRGSMAPRLYFFDDTKGKTQKVHIGGIDPHSRWENTTT
;
A
#
# COMPACT_ATOMS: atom_id res chain seq x y z
N ALA A 1 -8.21 106.46 26.90
CA ALA A 1 -8.52 105.97 25.56
C ALA A 1 -7.58 104.75 25.22
N GLU A 2 -6.33 104.78 25.53
CA GLU A 2 -5.35 103.69 25.18
C GLU A 2 -5.58 102.40 25.97
N ASN A 3 -5.86 102.42 27.22
CA ASN A 3 -6.23 101.26 28.05
C ASN A 3 -7.52 100.58 27.65
N GLN A 4 -8.46 101.27 27.05
CA GLN A 4 -9.69 100.68 26.54
C GLN A 4 -9.46 99.92 25.21
N LYS A 5 -8.60 100.50 24.36
CA LYS A 5 -8.19 99.82 23.09
C LYS A 5 -7.39 98.52 23.32
N LEU A 6 -6.49 98.60 24.31
CA LEU A 6 -5.67 97.37 24.72
C LEU A 6 -6.65 96.28 25.32
N ARG A 7 -7.59 96.62 26.09
CA ARG A 7 -8.63 95.66 26.64
C ARG A 7 -9.46 95.03 25.55
N TYR A 8 -9.82 95.78 24.52
CA TYR A 8 -10.63 95.35 23.40
C TYR A 8 -9.82 94.36 22.55
N ASN A 9 -8.57 94.71 22.15
CA ASN A 9 -7.67 93.87 21.44
C ASN A 9 -7.33 92.55 22.20
N PHE A 10 -7.20 92.60 23.53
CA PHE A 10 -6.96 91.42 24.35
C PHE A 10 -8.12 90.45 24.34
N ARG A 11 -9.40 90.96 24.33
CA ARG A 11 -10.59 90.15 24.22
C ARG A 11 -10.73 89.47 22.87
N ASP A 12 -10.41 90.17 21.77
CA ASP A 12 -10.48 89.66 20.43
C ASP A 12 -9.44 88.58 20.24
N VAL A 13 -8.18 88.78 20.66
CA VAL A 13 -7.14 87.79 20.60
C VAL A 13 -7.38 86.57 21.49
N SER A 14 -8.10 86.78 22.64
CA SER A 14 -8.50 85.68 23.51
C SER A 14 -9.59 84.80 22.87
N ALA A 15 -10.54 85.41 22.20
CA ALA A 15 -11.64 84.72 21.46
C ALA A 15 -11.04 83.96 20.23
N ASP A 16 -10.11 84.57 19.50
CA ASP A 16 -9.42 83.89 18.38
C ASP A 16 -8.62 82.71 18.86
N LEU A 17 -7.96 82.80 20.02
CA LEU A 17 -7.25 81.70 20.62
C LEU A 17 -8.13 80.54 21.04
N GLU A 18 -9.32 80.85 21.68
CA GLU A 18 -10.27 79.83 22.04
C GLU A 18 -10.85 79.12 20.82
N ASN A 19 -11.16 79.82 19.73
CA ASN A 19 -11.61 79.26 18.48
C ASN A 19 -10.52 78.34 17.84
N ALA A 20 -9.27 78.78 17.87
CA ALA A 20 -8.15 77.95 17.35
C ALA A 20 -7.91 76.68 18.16
N ILE A 21 -8.10 76.74 19.47
CA ILE A 21 -8.01 75.55 20.34
C ILE A 21 -9.14 74.57 19.99
N GLU A 22 -10.37 75.01 19.84
CA GLU A 22 -11.51 74.17 19.47
C GLU A 22 -11.31 73.52 18.09
N GLU A 23 -10.76 74.26 17.12
CA GLU A 23 -10.44 73.72 15.80
C GLU A 23 -9.33 72.68 15.87
N ILE A 24 -8.29 72.85 16.68
CA ILE A 24 -7.22 71.86 16.91
C ILE A 24 -7.82 70.61 17.54
N GLU A 25 -8.64 70.71 18.55
CA GLU A 25 -9.28 69.54 19.20
C GLU A 25 -10.16 68.75 18.21
N ASN A 26 -10.93 69.45 17.38
CA ASN A 26 -11.73 68.84 16.34
C ASN A 26 -10.89 68.11 15.28
N LEU A 27 -9.79 68.71 14.83
CA LEU A 27 -8.85 68.10 13.88
C LEU A 27 -8.15 66.89 14.49
N GLN A 28 -7.80 66.95 15.77
CA GLN A 28 -7.21 65.80 16.48
C GLN A 28 -8.19 64.62 16.58
N GLU A 29 -9.47 64.89 16.88
CA GLU A 29 -10.53 63.87 16.90
C GLU A 29 -10.75 63.24 15.52
N GLN A 30 -10.77 64.06 14.46
CA GLN A 30 -10.89 63.58 13.09
C GLN A 30 -9.69 62.72 12.67
N LEU A 31 -8.48 63.10 13.06
CA LEU A 31 -7.26 62.36 12.80
C LEU A 31 -7.29 60.99 13.50
N ALA A 32 -7.70 60.96 14.77
CA ALA A 32 -7.84 59.72 15.54
C ALA A 32 -8.84 58.77 14.92
N LYS A 33 -10.01 59.27 14.48
CA LYS A 33 -11.03 58.50 13.77
C LYS A 33 -10.49 57.91 12.45
N LYS A 34 -9.74 58.66 11.67
CA LYS A 34 -9.12 58.20 10.42
C LYS A 34 -8.03 57.15 10.67
N ASP A 35 -7.25 57.31 11.73
CA ASP A 35 -6.21 56.31 12.09
C ASP A 35 -6.81 54.96 12.52
N ILE A 36 -7.94 54.99 13.25
CA ILE A 36 -8.71 53.79 13.59
C ILE A 36 -9.22 53.09 12.32
N GLN A 37 -9.89 53.83 11.44
CA GLN A 37 -10.43 53.31 10.17
C GLN A 37 -9.33 52.71 9.29
N ARG A 38 -8.14 53.34 9.25
CA ARG A 38 -6.98 52.80 8.50
C ARG A 38 -6.50 51.49 9.08
N ARG A 39 -6.36 51.37 10.39
CA ARG A 39 -5.95 50.13 11.06
C ARG A 39 -6.95 48.99 10.83
N GLU A 40 -8.23 49.25 10.95
CA GLU A 40 -9.30 48.28 10.68
C GLU A 40 -9.27 47.79 9.22
N ALA A 41 -9.04 48.70 8.26
CA ALA A 41 -8.89 48.35 6.86
C ALA A 41 -7.62 47.53 6.61
N GLU A 42 -6.47 47.84 7.23
CA GLU A 42 -5.24 47.09 7.13
C GLU A 42 -5.41 45.66 7.69
N GLU A 43 -6.04 45.52 8.85
CA GLU A 43 -6.33 44.21 9.46
C GLU A 43 -7.27 43.36 8.58
N TRP A 44 -8.30 44.00 8.00
CA TRP A 44 -9.21 43.31 7.08
C TRP A 44 -8.50 42.79 5.83
N TRP A 45 -7.58 43.60 5.25
CA TRP A 45 -6.80 43.19 4.07
C TRP A 45 -5.85 42.06 4.40
N ILE A 46 -5.20 42.05 5.56
CA ILE A 46 -4.32 40.95 6.00
C ILE A 46 -5.12 39.67 6.15
N GLN A 47 -6.23 39.68 6.87
CA GLN A 47 -7.07 38.50 7.04
C GLN A 47 -7.57 37.95 5.70
N ARG A 48 -7.90 38.83 4.77
CA ARG A 48 -8.40 38.45 3.45
C ARG A 48 -7.28 37.79 2.61
N ALA A 49 -6.07 38.32 2.69
CA ALA A 49 -4.90 37.74 2.01
C ALA A 49 -4.58 36.36 2.55
N ASP A 50 -4.54 36.18 3.87
CA ASP A 50 -4.29 34.90 4.52
C ASP A 50 -5.34 33.85 4.15
N ALA A 51 -6.62 34.23 4.14
CA ALA A 51 -7.71 33.34 3.75
C ALA A 51 -7.63 32.91 2.27
N LEU A 52 -7.21 33.82 1.38
CA LEU A 52 -7.02 33.50 -0.04
C LEU A 52 -5.85 32.53 -0.24
N GLU A 53 -4.72 32.78 0.44
CA GLU A 53 -3.54 31.92 0.38
C GLU A 53 -3.85 30.50 0.91
N ALA A 54 -4.54 30.39 2.04
CA ALA A 54 -4.99 29.12 2.58
C ALA A 54 -5.92 28.36 1.60
N SER A 55 -6.86 29.05 0.96
CA SER A 55 -7.77 28.46 -0.04
C SER A 55 -7.02 27.96 -1.29
N GLN A 56 -6.02 28.72 -1.74
CA GLN A 56 -5.16 28.32 -2.87
C GLN A 56 -4.32 27.08 -2.51
N ALA A 57 -3.70 27.07 -1.34
CA ALA A 57 -2.93 25.93 -0.86
C ALA A 57 -3.80 24.64 -0.74
N GLU A 58 -5.02 24.75 -0.21
CA GLU A 58 -5.96 23.62 -0.13
C GLU A 58 -6.34 23.08 -1.51
N SER A 59 -6.62 23.98 -2.46
CA SER A 59 -6.97 23.57 -3.82
C SER A 59 -5.82 22.89 -4.56
N GLU A 60 -4.59 23.36 -4.34
CA GLU A 60 -3.39 22.74 -4.92
C GLU A 60 -3.10 21.38 -4.31
N MET A 61 -3.26 21.23 -3.00
CA MET A 61 -3.14 19.92 -2.33
C MET A 61 -4.17 18.91 -2.87
N LYS A 62 -5.42 19.31 -3.06
CA LYS A 62 -6.46 18.45 -3.65
C LYS A 62 -6.10 18.04 -5.09
N ARG A 63 -5.56 18.97 -5.89
CA ARG A 63 -5.11 18.67 -7.25
C ARG A 63 -3.99 17.66 -7.27
N LEU A 64 -2.97 17.83 -6.43
CA LEU A 64 -1.83 16.92 -6.31
C LEU A 64 -2.28 15.52 -5.84
N GLU A 65 -3.23 15.45 -4.92
CA GLU A 65 -3.76 14.17 -4.46
C GLU A 65 -4.53 13.43 -5.57
N MET A 66 -5.35 14.14 -6.34
CA MET A 66 -6.03 13.56 -7.50
C MET A 66 -5.05 13.08 -8.58
N GLU A 67 -4.01 13.86 -8.85
CA GLU A 67 -2.96 13.48 -9.80
C GLU A 67 -2.20 12.22 -9.35
N LYS A 68 -1.83 12.12 -8.07
CA LYS A 68 -1.22 10.91 -7.50
C LYS A 68 -2.14 9.70 -7.63
N ARG A 69 -3.42 9.85 -7.38
CA ARG A 69 -4.41 8.75 -7.54
C ARG A 69 -4.54 8.32 -9.00
N ALA A 70 -4.57 9.25 -9.93
CA ALA A 70 -4.64 8.96 -11.36
C ALA A 70 -3.39 8.22 -11.87
N ILE A 71 -2.19 8.66 -11.45
CA ILE A 71 -0.93 7.99 -11.79
C ILE A 71 -0.90 6.57 -11.19
N SER A 72 -1.29 6.42 -9.93
CA SER A 72 -1.36 5.11 -9.27
C SER A 72 -2.34 4.16 -9.97
N PHE A 73 -3.49 4.66 -10.39
CA PHE A 73 -4.48 3.88 -11.13
C PHE A 73 -3.94 3.43 -12.49
N ALA A 74 -3.36 4.35 -13.29
CA ALA A 74 -2.79 4.03 -14.60
C ALA A 74 -1.61 3.04 -14.49
N LEU A 75 -0.77 3.18 -13.45
CA LEU A 75 0.32 2.25 -13.18
C LEU A 75 -0.21 0.86 -12.84
N ASN A 76 -1.22 0.77 -11.98
CA ASN A 76 -1.83 -0.50 -11.60
C ASN A 76 -2.48 -1.20 -12.80
N GLU A 77 -3.17 -0.46 -13.65
CA GLU A 77 -3.76 -0.99 -14.89
C GLU A 77 -2.67 -1.54 -15.83
N SER A 78 -1.57 -0.82 -16.02
CA SER A 78 -0.45 -1.27 -16.85
C SER A 78 0.22 -2.53 -16.27
N ILE A 79 0.41 -2.58 -14.95
CA ILE A 79 0.95 -3.76 -14.26
C ILE A 79 0.00 -4.95 -14.42
N GLN A 80 -1.31 -4.74 -14.31
CA GLN A 80 -2.28 -5.81 -14.44
C GLN A 80 -2.32 -6.36 -15.87
N ASN A 81 -2.31 -5.51 -16.89
CA ASN A 81 -2.25 -5.91 -18.29
C ASN A 81 -0.99 -6.73 -18.57
N PHE A 82 0.18 -6.29 -18.09
CA PHE A 82 1.42 -7.04 -18.22
C PHE A 82 1.34 -8.42 -17.54
N ARG A 83 0.77 -8.51 -16.34
CA ARG A 83 0.58 -9.78 -15.62
C ARG A 83 -0.35 -10.73 -16.38
N ASP A 84 -1.39 -10.20 -17.01
CA ASP A 84 -2.35 -11.00 -17.76
C ASP A 84 -1.71 -11.55 -19.03
N GLU A 85 -0.95 -10.75 -19.78
CA GLU A 85 -0.18 -11.18 -20.95
C GLU A 85 0.85 -12.25 -20.59
N GLU A 86 1.63 -12.04 -19.54
CA GLU A 86 2.61 -13.00 -19.03
C GLU A 86 1.94 -14.32 -18.60
N THR A 87 0.78 -14.24 -17.96
CA THR A 87 0.01 -15.42 -17.55
C THR A 87 -0.51 -16.18 -18.76
N GLU A 88 -1.02 -15.49 -19.78
CA GLU A 88 -1.53 -16.10 -20.99
C GLU A 88 -0.43 -16.81 -21.82
N SER A 89 0.81 -16.38 -21.69
CA SER A 89 1.97 -17.00 -22.34
C SER A 89 2.33 -18.38 -21.76
N ILE A 90 1.96 -18.68 -20.52
CA ILE A 90 2.29 -19.95 -19.85
C ILE A 90 1.53 -21.12 -20.49
N THR A 91 2.25 -22.16 -20.84
CA THR A 91 1.72 -23.35 -21.51
C THR A 91 1.81 -24.63 -20.67
N SER A 92 2.66 -24.68 -19.64
CA SER A 92 2.91 -25.87 -18.81
C SER A 92 3.26 -25.51 -17.36
N VAL A 93 3.26 -26.50 -16.49
CA VAL A 93 3.74 -26.36 -15.10
C VAL A 93 5.24 -26.11 -15.07
N SER A 94 6.01 -26.81 -15.89
CA SER A 94 7.47 -26.60 -16.03
C SER A 94 7.82 -25.18 -16.42
N GLU A 95 7.06 -24.59 -17.34
CA GLU A 95 7.28 -23.21 -17.76
C GLU A 95 7.03 -22.21 -16.63
N ALA A 96 5.94 -22.40 -15.87
CA ALA A 96 5.65 -21.58 -14.70
C ALA A 96 6.78 -21.65 -13.64
N LEU A 97 7.31 -22.87 -13.39
CA LEU A 97 8.43 -23.07 -12.48
C LEU A 97 9.71 -22.38 -12.97
N THR A 98 10.01 -22.51 -14.27
CA THR A 98 11.20 -21.90 -14.87
C THR A 98 11.13 -20.37 -14.78
N LYS A 99 10.00 -19.79 -15.17
CA LYS A 99 9.76 -18.33 -15.03
C LYS A 99 9.83 -17.88 -13.58
N GLY A 100 9.22 -18.61 -12.66
CA GLY A 100 9.27 -18.29 -11.23
C GLY A 100 10.70 -18.18 -10.70
N LYS A 101 11.56 -19.14 -11.05
CA LYS A 101 12.98 -19.12 -10.67
C LYS A 101 13.78 -17.97 -11.28
N GLN A 102 13.39 -17.48 -12.45
CA GLN A 102 14.12 -16.45 -13.18
C GLN A 102 13.69 -15.04 -12.83
N LEU A 103 12.40 -14.81 -12.53
CA LEU A 103 11.80 -13.49 -12.49
C LEU A 103 11.34 -13.03 -11.09
N LEU A 104 11.30 -13.93 -10.09
CA LEU A 104 10.78 -13.60 -8.77
C LEU A 104 11.90 -13.53 -7.73
N ASP A 105 11.93 -12.44 -6.98
CA ASP A 105 12.95 -12.16 -5.98
C ASP A 105 12.60 -12.74 -4.60
N HIS A 106 11.30 -12.79 -4.27
CA HIS A 106 10.79 -13.17 -2.95
C HIS A 106 10.11 -14.56 -2.94
N VAL A 107 10.16 -15.28 -4.07
CA VAL A 107 9.70 -16.67 -4.15
C VAL A 107 10.89 -17.56 -4.46
N GLU A 108 11.24 -18.40 -3.50
CA GLU A 108 12.34 -19.37 -3.65
C GLU A 108 11.78 -20.74 -4.02
N ILE A 109 12.09 -21.23 -5.22
CA ILE A 109 11.59 -22.51 -5.72
C ILE A 109 12.71 -23.54 -5.63
N ALA A 110 12.48 -24.60 -4.84
CA ALA A 110 13.46 -25.66 -4.66
C ALA A 110 13.89 -26.28 -6.00
N GLU A 111 15.15 -26.67 -6.11
CA GLU A 111 15.68 -27.25 -7.35
C GLU A 111 14.91 -28.53 -7.74
N ARG A 112 14.64 -29.39 -6.76
CA ARG A 112 13.82 -30.62 -6.92
C ARG A 112 12.43 -30.45 -6.33
N VAL A 113 11.67 -29.49 -6.85
CA VAL A 113 10.33 -29.13 -6.37
C VAL A 113 9.26 -30.15 -6.73
N SER A 114 9.49 -31.00 -7.72
CA SER A 114 8.56 -32.04 -8.17
C SER A 114 9.28 -33.36 -8.46
N THR A 115 8.60 -34.46 -8.16
CA THR A 115 9.02 -35.83 -8.50
C THR A 115 8.21 -36.42 -9.67
N ARG A 116 7.10 -35.75 -10.04
CA ARG A 116 6.15 -36.19 -11.07
C ARG A 116 5.72 -35.05 -11.99
N LEU A 117 6.67 -34.19 -12.36
CA LEU A 117 6.41 -33.02 -13.19
C LEU A 117 5.88 -33.42 -14.58
N ASP A 118 6.43 -34.48 -15.17
CA ASP A 118 5.98 -35.00 -16.47
C ASP A 118 4.50 -35.42 -16.45
N ASP A 119 4.01 -35.97 -15.32
CA ASP A 119 2.59 -36.32 -15.19
C ASP A 119 1.69 -35.08 -15.21
N LEU A 120 2.17 -33.96 -14.68
CA LEU A 120 1.45 -32.69 -14.71
C LEU A 120 1.48 -32.07 -16.11
N ASP A 121 2.64 -32.06 -16.76
CA ASP A 121 2.82 -31.42 -18.08
C ASP A 121 2.19 -32.23 -19.23
N ASN A 122 2.12 -33.55 -19.12
CA ASN A 122 1.44 -34.39 -20.10
C ASN A 122 -0.09 -34.43 -19.92
N ASN A 123 -0.63 -33.78 -18.90
CA ASN A 123 -2.05 -33.71 -18.66
C ASN A 123 -2.73 -32.68 -19.56
N GLN A 124 -3.96 -32.94 -19.98
CA GLN A 124 -4.77 -32.01 -20.79
C GLN A 124 -4.99 -30.64 -20.10
N ARG A 125 -4.82 -30.56 -18.78
CA ARG A 125 -4.92 -29.35 -17.98
C ARG A 125 -3.58 -28.68 -17.68
N ALA A 126 -2.48 -29.15 -18.23
CA ALA A 126 -1.13 -28.62 -17.97
C ALA A 126 -1.07 -27.09 -18.12
N LYS A 127 -1.64 -26.57 -19.21
CA LYS A 127 -1.74 -25.13 -19.46
C LYS A 127 -2.53 -24.38 -18.38
N THR A 128 -3.66 -24.92 -17.95
CA THR A 128 -4.49 -24.29 -16.90
C THR A 128 -3.76 -24.29 -15.56
N TRP A 129 -3.17 -25.43 -15.18
CA TRP A 129 -2.41 -25.52 -13.94
C TRP A 129 -1.14 -24.66 -13.97
N GLY A 130 -0.43 -24.62 -15.08
CA GLY A 130 0.73 -23.74 -15.26
C GLY A 130 0.38 -22.28 -15.04
N ARG A 131 -0.71 -21.80 -15.64
CA ARG A 131 -1.23 -20.43 -15.46
C ARG A 131 -1.66 -20.16 -14.02
N ASP A 132 -2.37 -21.10 -13.40
CA ASP A 132 -2.82 -20.95 -12.01
C ASP A 132 -1.63 -20.95 -11.04
N ILE A 133 -0.60 -21.79 -11.27
CA ILE A 133 0.63 -21.79 -10.50
C ILE A 133 1.39 -20.48 -10.68
N TRP A 134 1.50 -19.97 -11.91
CA TRP A 134 2.12 -18.68 -12.18
C TRP A 134 1.42 -17.54 -11.44
N LYS A 135 0.09 -17.50 -11.46
CA LYS A 135 -0.69 -16.54 -10.68
C LYS A 135 -0.43 -16.67 -9.18
N ALA A 136 -0.31 -17.90 -8.67
CA ALA A 136 0.05 -18.13 -7.27
C ALA A 136 1.44 -17.57 -6.94
N PHE A 137 2.42 -17.75 -7.82
CA PHE A 137 3.76 -17.20 -7.65
C PHE A 137 3.76 -15.67 -7.62
N LEU A 138 3.02 -15.03 -8.52
CA LEU A 138 2.83 -13.57 -8.51
C LEU A 138 2.15 -13.10 -7.21
N ALA A 139 1.20 -13.88 -6.68
CA ALA A 139 0.56 -13.57 -5.40
C ALA A 139 1.55 -13.71 -4.22
N PHE A 140 2.38 -14.75 -4.20
CA PHE A 140 3.42 -14.92 -3.17
C PHE A 140 4.46 -13.79 -3.23
N GLU A 141 4.89 -13.40 -4.42
CA GLU A 141 5.81 -12.28 -4.62
C GLU A 141 5.22 -10.96 -4.08
N ALA A 142 3.95 -10.66 -4.42
CA ALA A 142 3.26 -9.48 -3.95
C ALA A 142 3.04 -9.51 -2.43
N TYR A 143 2.70 -10.67 -1.87
CA TYR A 143 2.55 -10.87 -0.43
C TYR A 143 3.86 -10.59 0.32
N ALA A 144 4.95 -11.22 -0.11
CA ALA A 144 6.25 -11.05 0.52
C ALA A 144 6.73 -9.59 0.48
N ARG A 145 6.55 -8.90 -0.65
CA ARG A 145 6.88 -7.47 -0.80
C ARG A 145 6.00 -6.54 0.03
N SER A 146 4.78 -6.94 0.36
CA SER A 146 3.81 -6.08 1.05
C SER A 146 4.17 -5.80 2.51
N GLY A 147 5.01 -6.62 3.14
CA GLY A 147 5.30 -6.54 4.57
C GLY A 147 4.09 -6.81 5.46
N TYR A 148 3.04 -7.48 4.94
CA TYR A 148 1.81 -7.74 5.66
C TYR A 148 2.04 -8.53 6.95
N ALA A 149 1.47 -8.07 8.07
CA ALA A 149 1.71 -8.66 9.40
C ALA A 149 1.10 -10.06 9.60
N GLY A 150 0.06 -10.44 8.84
CA GLY A 150 -0.59 -11.75 8.89
C GLY A 150 0.10 -12.80 8.03
N ASN A 151 -0.54 -13.97 7.85
CA ASN A 151 -0.11 -15.02 6.94
C ASN A 151 -0.68 -14.80 5.52
N PHE A 152 -0.22 -15.60 4.56
CA PHE A 152 -0.67 -15.53 3.16
C PHE A 152 -2.19 -15.66 2.99
N TYR A 153 -2.86 -16.55 3.73
CA TYR A 153 -4.32 -16.70 3.68
C TYR A 153 -5.04 -15.42 4.10
N GLN A 154 -4.60 -14.81 5.21
CA GLN A 154 -5.17 -13.56 5.71
C GLN A 154 -4.93 -12.41 4.73
N TRP A 155 -3.74 -12.36 4.13
CA TRP A 155 -3.42 -11.36 3.12
C TRP A 155 -4.32 -11.50 1.88
N CYS A 156 -4.49 -12.69 1.34
CA CYS A 156 -5.43 -12.94 0.23
C CYS A 156 -6.87 -12.54 0.57
N SER A 157 -7.27 -12.69 1.84
CA SER A 157 -8.63 -12.35 2.31
C SER A 157 -8.82 -10.86 2.64
N SER A 158 -7.77 -10.05 2.59
CA SER A 158 -7.82 -8.63 2.96
C SER A 158 -8.36 -7.69 1.87
N GLY A 159 -8.90 -8.22 0.77
CA GLY A 159 -9.50 -7.44 -0.31
C GLY A 159 -8.48 -6.91 -1.34
N ASN A 160 -7.30 -7.53 -1.44
CA ASN A 160 -6.35 -7.26 -2.50
C ASN A 160 -6.69 -8.01 -3.80
N ASP A 161 -5.97 -7.72 -4.89
CA ASP A 161 -6.20 -8.29 -6.23
C ASP A 161 -5.98 -9.81 -6.32
N PHE A 162 -5.45 -10.44 -5.27
CA PHE A 162 -5.17 -11.87 -5.19
C PHE A 162 -6.12 -12.64 -4.23
N SER A 163 -7.21 -12.02 -3.79
CA SER A 163 -8.13 -12.58 -2.78
C SER A 163 -8.71 -13.96 -3.13
N TRP A 164 -8.80 -14.33 -4.41
CA TRP A 164 -9.33 -15.60 -4.86
C TRP A 164 -8.51 -16.83 -4.43
N PHE A 165 -7.23 -16.69 -4.09
CA PHE A 165 -6.40 -17.77 -3.56
C PHE A 165 -6.77 -18.17 -2.14
N SER A 166 -7.41 -17.31 -1.36
CA SER A 166 -7.79 -17.62 0.03
C SER A 166 -8.61 -18.91 0.16
N GLN A 167 -9.56 -19.14 -0.76
CA GLN A 167 -10.42 -20.33 -0.74
C GLN A 167 -9.69 -21.62 -1.12
N SER A 168 -8.56 -21.52 -1.80
CA SER A 168 -7.76 -22.66 -2.26
C SER A 168 -6.57 -22.95 -1.34
N THR A 169 -6.36 -22.14 -0.29
CA THR A 169 -5.24 -22.26 0.64
C THR A 169 -5.62 -23.10 1.85
N ALA A 170 -4.83 -24.12 2.14
CA ALA A 170 -4.85 -24.83 3.42
C ALA A 170 -3.61 -24.42 4.22
N LEU A 171 -3.80 -24.08 5.50
CA LEU A 171 -2.72 -23.63 6.39
C LEU A 171 -2.13 -24.75 7.24
N LYS A 172 -2.89 -25.84 7.41
CA LYS A 172 -2.50 -26.96 8.27
C LYS A 172 -2.80 -28.30 7.60
N GLU A 173 -2.01 -29.29 7.94
CA GLU A 173 -2.31 -30.69 7.68
C GLU A 173 -3.20 -31.30 8.78
N SER A 174 -3.75 -32.48 8.53
CA SER A 174 -4.58 -33.21 9.50
C SER A 174 -3.73 -33.83 10.62
N ASP A 175 -4.37 -34.10 11.76
CA ASP A 175 -3.72 -34.84 12.87
C ASP A 175 -3.19 -36.21 12.43
N THR A 176 -3.86 -36.86 11.47
CA THR A 176 -3.39 -38.13 10.88
C THR A 176 -2.03 -37.96 10.23
N VAL A 177 -1.82 -36.88 9.47
CA VAL A 177 -0.51 -36.59 8.84
C VAL A 177 0.58 -36.30 9.88
N HIS A 178 0.21 -35.59 10.96
CA HIS A 178 1.15 -35.29 12.04
C HIS A 178 1.58 -36.53 12.85
N ASN A 179 0.67 -37.46 13.04
CA ASN A 179 0.89 -38.64 13.91
C ASN A 179 1.41 -39.87 13.17
N ASP A 180 1.40 -39.88 11.84
CA ASP A 180 1.96 -40.97 11.03
C ASP A 180 3.32 -40.58 10.45
N GLU A 181 4.36 -41.27 10.82
CA GLU A 181 5.74 -40.97 10.44
C GLU A 181 5.96 -40.97 8.91
N ARG A 182 5.29 -41.86 8.18
CA ARG A 182 5.36 -41.95 6.72
C ARG A 182 4.69 -40.78 6.05
N LEU A 183 3.50 -40.38 6.51
CA LEU A 183 2.76 -39.24 5.99
C LEU A 183 3.48 -37.94 6.33
N TYR A 184 4.01 -37.82 7.54
CA TYR A 184 4.83 -36.68 7.97
C TYR A 184 6.07 -36.50 7.08
N ALA A 185 6.82 -37.60 6.86
CA ALA A 185 8.02 -37.58 6.03
C ALA A 185 7.77 -37.10 4.60
N GLN A 186 6.58 -37.33 4.03
CA GLN A 186 6.21 -36.82 2.72
C GLN A 186 6.13 -35.29 2.66
N ARG A 187 5.89 -34.61 3.80
CA ARG A 187 5.78 -33.13 3.93
C ARG A 187 7.10 -32.49 4.41
N VAL A 188 8.13 -33.28 4.68
CA VAL A 188 9.47 -32.73 4.95
C VAL A 188 10.13 -32.39 3.63
N LEU A 189 10.00 -31.14 3.22
CA LEU A 189 10.29 -30.66 1.88
C LEU A 189 11.50 -29.70 1.89
N PRO A 190 12.20 -29.56 0.74
CA PRO A 190 13.41 -28.75 0.66
C PRO A 190 13.14 -27.26 0.87
N VAL A 191 14.07 -26.63 1.58
CA VAL A 191 14.23 -25.17 1.73
C VAL A 191 15.71 -24.83 1.61
N THR A 192 16.04 -23.54 1.57
CA THR A 192 17.44 -23.11 1.67
C THR A 192 17.99 -23.35 3.08
N THR A 193 19.31 -23.52 3.20
CA THR A 193 20.00 -23.68 4.49
C THR A 193 19.90 -22.44 5.39
N ASP A 194 19.52 -21.30 4.85
CA ASP A 194 19.23 -20.10 5.63
C ASP A 194 17.93 -20.19 6.44
N VAL A 195 16.95 -20.97 5.97
CA VAL A 195 15.71 -21.29 6.70
C VAL A 195 15.96 -22.36 7.76
N ASP A 196 16.54 -23.48 7.35
CA ASP A 196 16.88 -24.60 8.24
C ASP A 196 18.23 -25.23 7.82
N PRO A 197 19.19 -25.40 8.73
CA PRO A 197 20.51 -25.94 8.39
C PRO A 197 20.47 -27.34 7.74
N ARG A 198 19.41 -28.12 7.92
CA ARG A 198 19.21 -29.41 7.30
C ARG A 198 18.75 -29.32 5.84
N GLY A 199 18.45 -28.09 5.35
CA GLY A 199 17.95 -27.83 4.02
C GLY A 199 16.53 -28.35 3.76
N LYS A 200 15.73 -28.62 4.82
CA LYS A 200 14.36 -29.13 4.71
C LYS A 200 13.55 -28.84 5.95
N VAL A 201 12.25 -28.59 5.76
CA VAL A 201 11.28 -28.34 6.83
C VAL A 201 9.99 -29.10 6.58
N PHE A 202 9.22 -29.35 7.64
CA PHE A 202 7.86 -29.83 7.51
C PHE A 202 6.97 -28.71 7.00
N MET A 203 6.32 -28.90 5.83
CA MET A 203 5.42 -27.93 5.21
C MET A 203 3.98 -28.37 5.36
N GLU A 204 3.20 -27.57 6.07
CA GLU A 204 1.75 -27.77 6.24
C GLU A 204 0.95 -26.98 5.22
N SER A 205 1.42 -25.77 4.95
CA SER A 205 0.71 -24.82 4.08
C SER A 205 0.80 -25.25 2.64
N HIS A 206 -0.36 -25.32 1.99
CA HIS A 206 -0.41 -25.69 0.58
C HIS A 206 -1.58 -25.08 -0.17
N LEU A 207 -1.39 -24.88 -1.48
CA LEU A 207 -2.45 -24.48 -2.41
C LEU A 207 -3.06 -25.72 -3.07
N LYS A 208 -4.38 -25.68 -3.23
CA LYS A 208 -5.20 -26.72 -3.87
C LYS A 208 -5.69 -26.22 -5.22
N PHE A 209 -5.29 -26.86 -6.29
CA PHE A 209 -5.79 -26.59 -7.63
C PHE A 209 -6.97 -27.52 -7.96
N ARG A 210 -7.73 -27.18 -9.01
CA ARG A 210 -8.95 -27.91 -9.38
C ARG A 210 -8.67 -28.94 -10.49
N GLY A 211 -9.39 -30.05 -10.43
CA GLY A 211 -9.43 -31.08 -11.47
C GLY A 211 -8.95 -32.44 -10.98
N SER A 212 -9.13 -33.47 -11.82
CA SER A 212 -8.56 -34.79 -11.59
C SER A 212 -7.02 -34.71 -11.72
N MET A 213 -6.31 -35.34 -10.82
CA MET A 213 -4.82 -35.29 -10.75
C MET A 213 -4.25 -33.88 -10.50
N ALA A 214 -5.09 -32.94 -10.08
CA ALA A 214 -4.67 -31.55 -9.85
C ALA A 214 -3.49 -31.47 -8.87
N PRO A 215 -2.53 -30.57 -9.10
CA PRO A 215 -1.38 -30.43 -8.23
C PRO A 215 -1.76 -29.92 -6.84
N ARG A 216 -0.90 -30.24 -5.87
CA ARG A 216 -0.74 -29.54 -4.60
C ARG A 216 0.58 -28.80 -4.63
N LEU A 217 0.56 -27.54 -4.23
CA LEU A 217 1.75 -26.71 -4.11
C LEU A 217 2.01 -26.47 -2.63
N TYR A 218 3.05 -27.10 -2.08
CA TYR A 218 3.47 -26.91 -0.70
C TYR A 218 4.47 -25.78 -0.58
N PHE A 219 4.26 -24.92 0.43
CA PHE A 219 5.12 -23.77 0.66
C PHE A 219 5.39 -23.52 2.15
N PHE A 220 6.53 -22.91 2.42
CA PHE A 220 6.93 -22.42 3.73
C PHE A 220 7.03 -20.88 3.69
N ASP A 221 6.34 -20.23 4.62
CA ASP A 221 6.29 -18.77 4.71
C ASP A 221 7.38 -18.26 5.66
N ASP A 222 8.51 -17.83 5.09
CA ASP A 222 9.62 -17.19 5.81
C ASP A 222 9.65 -15.67 5.58
N THR A 223 8.53 -15.05 5.19
CA THR A 223 8.46 -13.62 4.91
C THR A 223 8.78 -12.75 6.14
N LYS A 224 8.64 -13.30 7.34
CA LYS A 224 8.99 -12.67 8.64
C LYS A 224 10.26 -13.24 9.24
N GLY A 225 10.87 -14.21 8.58
CA GLY A 225 12.08 -14.86 9.02
C GLY A 225 13.32 -14.26 8.37
N LYS A 226 14.38 -15.08 8.34
CA LYS A 226 15.71 -14.67 7.87
C LYS A 226 15.75 -14.35 6.38
N THR A 227 14.99 -15.10 5.55
CA THR A 227 15.09 -14.98 4.09
C THR A 227 14.14 -13.94 3.52
N GLN A 228 13.08 -13.58 4.24
CA GLN A 228 11.99 -12.71 3.79
C GLN A 228 11.31 -13.20 2.51
N LYS A 229 11.30 -14.53 2.29
CA LYS A 229 10.77 -15.17 1.09
C LYS A 229 9.68 -16.20 1.41
N VAL A 230 8.92 -16.55 0.39
CA VAL A 230 8.07 -17.76 0.38
C VAL A 230 8.84 -18.88 -0.32
N HIS A 231 9.04 -19.99 0.36
CA HIS A 231 9.77 -21.16 -0.16
C HIS A 231 8.82 -22.21 -0.69
N ILE A 232 8.93 -22.57 -1.96
CA ILE A 232 8.15 -23.63 -2.61
C ILE A 232 8.94 -24.92 -2.57
N GLY A 233 8.51 -25.88 -1.74
CA GLY A 233 9.20 -27.14 -1.52
C GLY A 233 8.63 -28.32 -2.30
N GLY A 234 7.36 -28.25 -2.76
CA GLY A 234 6.74 -29.36 -3.46
C GLY A 234 5.60 -28.99 -4.39
N ILE A 235 5.61 -29.50 -5.62
CA ILE A 235 4.50 -29.39 -6.57
C ILE A 235 4.35 -30.76 -7.26
N ASP A 236 3.40 -31.55 -6.83
CA ASP A 236 3.10 -32.86 -7.40
C ASP A 236 1.60 -33.10 -7.50
N PRO A 237 1.12 -34.05 -8.31
CA PRO A 237 -0.28 -34.46 -8.33
C PRO A 237 -0.80 -34.79 -6.93
N HIS A 238 -2.08 -34.49 -6.67
CA HIS A 238 -2.70 -34.76 -5.37
C HIS A 238 -2.50 -36.21 -4.88
N SER A 239 -2.49 -37.18 -5.80
CA SER A 239 -2.27 -38.60 -5.49
C SER A 239 -0.89 -38.92 -4.89
N ARG A 240 0.07 -37.99 -4.98
CA ARG A 240 1.40 -38.11 -4.34
C ARG A 240 1.32 -37.85 -2.82
N TRP A 241 0.35 -37.06 -2.40
CA TRP A 241 0.21 -36.57 -1.03
C TRP A 241 -0.88 -37.37 -0.31
N GLU A 242 -0.50 -38.49 0.27
CA GLU A 242 -1.42 -39.33 1.01
C GLU A 242 -1.87 -38.68 2.31
N ASN A 243 -3.16 -38.83 2.66
CA ASN A 243 -3.76 -38.23 3.86
C ASN A 243 -4.33 -39.28 4.82
N THR A 244 -4.28 -40.56 4.45
CA THR A 244 -4.81 -41.70 5.23
C THR A 244 -3.76 -42.79 5.35
N THR A 245 -3.74 -43.43 6.50
CA THR A 245 -3.05 -44.71 6.71
C THR A 245 -3.92 -45.78 6.11
N THR A 246 -3.49 -46.42 5.02
CA THR A 246 -4.08 -47.69 4.51
C THR A 246 -3.34 -48.85 5.07
#